data_793626c4b72a7d806a211bd2f30b335b
#
_entry.id   793626c4b72a7d806a211bd2f30b335b
#
_cell.length_a   1.000
_cell.length_b   1.000
_cell.length_c   1.000
_cell.angle_alpha   90.00
_cell.angle_beta   90.00
_cell.angle_gamma   90.00
#
_symmetry.space_group_name_H-M   'P 1'
#
loop_
_entity.id
_entity.type
_entity.pdbx_description
1 polymer ?
#
loop_
_entity_poly.entity_id
_entity_poly.type
_entity_poly.pdbx_seq_one_letter_code
_entity_poly.pdbx_strand_id
1 'polypeptide(L)'
;MKQRVLVASNRGPVSYQFDADGSLAGQRGGGGMIAGVTEGLVALGPEADVTWICAALSDADRVAAALQLAAARAGVREEGGIRVRMLDIPPDIFDRAYNNVANSALWFVHHLLFDTPTQPQFGHEFQRDWESYLTYNETFADALAQRAREALSGEVGQGRPPSGGPRILIQDYHLCLVPRMLRERLGGAARDVGIGHFSHTPWAPPDYYRMLPEQVGRALLDGILGADHAGFHAERWATAFVQCCAAILGAEVAPAGATWRVTYRGHVTEVAVHPLGVDAPALRERARAGDVQAHVSMLRAAAADRKLIVRVDRTELSKNIVRGLVAYRELLATRPQWRGRVVHLAFAYPSRSALAEYRAYTDRVRRLAREITEEFGTPDWDPLILEVKDDYPRSLAACAVADVLLVNPVRDGMNLVAQEGPVLSERGCALVLSREAGAAATLAADALLVNPYDITETAEALHQALAMPDAERQRRSAALAAVAAADPPARWLGGQLAALRS
;
A
#
# COMPACT_ATOMS: atom_id res chain seq x y z
N MET A 1 17.96 5.28 26.83
CA MET A 1 18.04 6.35 25.80
C MET A 1 16.98 6.09 24.76
N LYS A 2 16.28 7.11 24.29
CA LYS A 2 15.22 6.95 23.30
C LYS A 2 15.79 6.47 21.97
N GLN A 3 15.16 5.44 21.37
CA GLN A 3 15.47 5.01 20.02
C GLN A 3 15.02 6.07 19.04
N ARG A 4 15.93 6.59 18.20
CA ARG A 4 15.60 7.60 17.18
C ARG A 4 15.21 6.94 15.88
N VAL A 5 13.99 7.20 15.42
CA VAL A 5 13.45 6.68 14.17
C VAL A 5 13.01 7.83 13.27
N LEU A 6 13.54 7.87 12.06
CA LEU A 6 13.11 8.77 11.01
C LEU A 6 12.34 7.96 9.97
N VAL A 7 11.16 8.42 9.59
CA VAL A 7 10.37 7.82 8.51
C VAL A 7 10.24 8.83 7.38
N ALA A 8 10.37 8.38 6.14
CA ALA A 8 10.08 9.17 4.95
C ALA A 8 9.09 8.46 4.06
N SER A 9 8.05 9.15 3.64
CA SER A 9 7.05 8.66 2.67
C SER A 9 6.40 9.82 1.92
N ASN A 10 5.81 9.56 0.76
CA ASN A 10 5.09 10.58 0.02
C ASN A 10 3.94 11.19 0.84
N ARG A 11 3.12 10.34 1.50
CA ARG A 11 2.01 10.76 2.38
C ARG A 11 2.42 10.61 3.84
N GLY A 12 1.98 11.54 4.68
CA GLY A 12 2.17 11.50 6.12
C GLY A 12 0.99 10.90 6.90
N PRO A 13 1.13 10.76 8.22
CA PRO A 13 0.08 10.27 9.11
C PRO A 13 -1.06 11.27 9.29
N VAL A 14 -0.87 12.53 8.91
CA VAL A 14 -1.86 13.61 8.94
C VAL A 14 -1.86 14.35 7.61
N SER A 15 -3.02 14.82 7.19
CA SER A 15 -3.23 15.81 6.12
C SER A 15 -4.08 16.96 6.65
N TYR A 16 -4.00 18.14 6.04
CA TYR A 16 -4.75 19.30 6.46
C TYR A 16 -5.76 19.73 5.41
N GLN A 17 -6.86 20.27 5.89
CA GLN A 17 -7.89 20.93 5.07
C GLN A 17 -8.26 22.26 5.69
N PHE A 18 -8.79 23.19 4.87
CA PHE A 18 -9.37 24.42 5.39
C PHE A 18 -10.80 24.16 5.81
N ASP A 19 -11.14 24.53 7.03
CA ASP A 19 -12.51 24.60 7.51
C ASP A 19 -13.26 25.77 6.87
N ALA A 20 -14.58 25.86 7.12
CA ALA A 20 -15.44 26.90 6.57
C ALA A 20 -15.05 28.32 7.01
N ASP A 21 -14.35 28.47 8.14
CA ASP A 21 -13.79 29.74 8.65
C ASP A 21 -12.35 30.03 8.20
N GLY A 22 -11.78 29.14 7.36
CA GLY A 22 -10.41 29.25 6.86
C GLY A 22 -9.33 28.74 7.82
N SER A 23 -9.71 28.17 8.96
CA SER A 23 -8.77 27.53 9.90
C SER A 23 -8.29 26.17 9.34
N LEU A 24 -7.11 25.71 9.82
CA LEU A 24 -6.55 24.42 9.44
C LEU A 24 -7.08 23.31 10.35
N ALA A 25 -7.78 22.34 9.78
CA ALA A 25 -8.17 21.11 10.44
C ALA A 25 -7.30 19.95 9.99
N GLY A 26 -6.71 19.23 10.95
CA GLY A 26 -5.94 18.01 10.69
C GLY A 26 -6.86 16.80 10.52
N GLN A 27 -6.59 15.99 9.50
CA GLN A 27 -7.27 14.71 9.27
C GLN A 27 -6.25 13.57 9.27
N ARG A 28 -6.63 12.42 9.81
CA ARG A 28 -5.78 11.23 9.78
C ARG A 28 -5.51 10.82 8.33
N GLY A 29 -4.24 10.61 8.00
CA GLY A 29 -3.81 10.11 6.70
C GLY A 29 -4.40 8.74 6.40
N GLY A 30 -4.88 8.53 5.18
CA GLY A 30 -5.50 7.27 4.75
C GLY A 30 -4.55 6.37 3.96
N GLY A 31 -4.88 5.07 3.94
CA GLY A 31 -4.20 4.04 3.16
C GLY A 31 -3.43 3.03 4.02
N GLY A 32 -3.35 1.77 3.54
CA GLY A 32 -2.78 0.65 4.31
C GLY A 32 -1.32 0.85 4.74
N MET A 33 -0.49 1.48 3.90
CA MET A 33 0.90 1.80 4.26
C MET A 33 0.95 2.78 5.44
N ILE A 34 0.17 3.86 5.38
CA ILE A 34 0.14 4.87 6.46
C ILE A 34 -0.36 4.26 7.76
N ALA A 35 -1.44 3.46 7.70
CA ALA A 35 -1.97 2.76 8.86
C ALA A 35 -0.92 1.81 9.47
N GLY A 36 -0.33 0.93 8.66
CA GLY A 36 0.66 -0.04 9.12
C GLY A 36 1.91 0.61 9.73
N VAL A 37 2.46 1.66 9.10
CA VAL A 37 3.60 2.40 9.64
C VAL A 37 3.22 3.13 10.94
N THR A 38 2.06 3.82 10.98
CA THR A 38 1.60 4.54 12.17
C THR A 38 1.40 3.58 13.35
N GLU A 39 0.69 2.48 13.15
CA GLU A 39 0.44 1.46 14.18
C GLU A 39 1.74 0.82 14.68
N GLY A 40 2.66 0.51 13.73
CA GLY A 40 3.98 0.00 14.07
C GLY A 40 4.81 0.98 14.90
N LEU A 41 4.79 2.28 14.57
CA LEU A 41 5.51 3.32 15.31
C LEU A 41 4.90 3.57 16.70
N VAL A 42 3.58 3.61 16.81
CA VAL A 42 2.87 3.76 18.09
C VAL A 42 3.23 2.60 19.04
N ALA A 43 3.37 1.39 18.52
CA ALA A 43 3.75 0.21 19.29
C ALA A 43 5.19 0.27 19.85
N LEU A 44 6.07 1.14 19.32
CA LEU A 44 7.40 1.37 19.92
C LEU A 44 7.32 2.06 21.29
N GLY A 45 6.19 2.70 21.60
CA GLY A 45 5.93 3.35 22.86
C GLY A 45 6.75 4.64 23.09
N PRO A 46 6.72 5.18 24.33
CA PRO A 46 7.31 6.49 24.66
C PRO A 46 8.84 6.51 24.63
N GLU A 47 9.49 5.35 24.54
CA GLU A 47 10.95 5.24 24.44
C GLU A 47 11.48 5.50 23.02
N ALA A 48 10.59 5.63 22.03
CA ALA A 48 10.95 6.04 20.67
C ALA A 48 10.84 7.56 20.49
N ASP A 49 11.81 8.12 19.80
CA ASP A 49 11.82 9.50 19.31
C ASP A 49 11.61 9.49 17.79
N VAL A 50 10.35 9.66 17.37
CA VAL A 50 9.93 9.45 15.98
C VAL A 50 9.75 10.79 15.27
N THR A 51 10.34 10.93 14.08
CA THR A 51 10.05 12.03 13.15
C THR A 51 9.63 11.45 11.80
N TRP A 52 8.47 11.85 11.31
CA TRP A 52 7.96 11.45 9.99
C TRP A 52 8.05 12.62 9.01
N ILE A 53 8.82 12.44 7.94
CA ILE A 53 9.00 13.42 6.86
C ILE A 53 8.13 12.99 5.69
N CYS A 54 7.27 13.90 5.22
CA CYS A 54 6.35 13.64 4.09
C CYS A 54 6.21 14.89 3.21
N ALA A 55 5.64 14.74 2.01
CA ALA A 55 5.31 15.86 1.15
C ALA A 55 4.03 16.58 1.62
N ALA A 56 3.96 17.87 1.43
CA ALA A 56 2.73 18.64 1.48
C ALA A 56 1.94 18.37 0.18
N LEU A 57 0.74 17.78 0.28
CA LEU A 57 -0.04 17.31 -0.86
C LEU A 57 -1.10 18.31 -1.33
N SER A 58 -1.48 19.25 -0.48
CA SER A 58 -2.52 20.25 -0.72
C SER A 58 -2.03 21.64 -0.35
N ASP A 59 -2.78 22.67 -0.71
CA ASP A 59 -2.48 24.05 -0.29
C ASP A 59 -2.58 24.19 1.23
N ALA A 60 -3.52 23.52 1.87
CA ALA A 60 -3.64 23.48 3.33
C ALA A 60 -2.42 22.80 3.98
N ASP A 61 -1.89 21.71 3.39
CA ASP A 61 -0.65 21.07 3.85
C ASP A 61 0.56 22.02 3.68
N ARG A 62 0.64 22.78 2.58
CA ARG A 62 1.70 23.77 2.35
C ARG A 62 1.67 24.90 3.39
N VAL A 63 0.48 25.40 3.71
CA VAL A 63 0.32 26.40 4.79
C VAL A 63 0.73 25.78 6.13
N ALA A 64 0.32 24.55 6.41
CA ALA A 64 0.75 23.84 7.61
C ALA A 64 2.28 23.66 7.66
N ALA A 65 2.92 23.29 6.54
CA ALA A 65 4.36 23.15 6.42
C ALA A 65 5.08 24.49 6.70
N ALA A 66 4.59 25.60 6.13
CA ALA A 66 5.15 26.93 6.37
C ALA A 66 5.02 27.35 7.84
N LEU A 67 3.88 27.08 8.48
CA LEU A 67 3.66 27.30 9.91
C LEU A 67 4.56 26.43 10.78
N GLN A 68 4.79 25.18 10.40
CA GLN A 68 5.73 24.27 11.06
C GLN A 68 7.17 24.80 10.98
N LEU A 69 7.60 25.32 9.83
CA LEU A 69 8.91 25.95 9.66
C LEU A 69 9.05 27.25 10.49
N ALA A 70 8.01 28.05 10.58
CA ALA A 70 7.97 29.24 11.42
C ALA A 70 7.98 28.88 12.91
N ALA A 71 7.26 27.85 13.30
CA ALA A 71 7.19 27.28 14.66
C ALA A 71 8.34 26.34 14.99
N ALA A 72 9.14 25.86 14.01
CA ALA A 72 10.31 25.00 14.26
C ALA A 72 11.41 25.69 15.06
N ARG A 73 11.34 27.02 15.20
CA ARG A 73 12.02 27.79 16.27
C ARG A 73 11.34 27.60 17.64
N ALA A 74 10.15 26.96 17.72
CA ALA A 74 9.29 26.85 18.90
C ALA A 74 8.70 25.45 19.16
N GLY A 75 9.12 24.43 18.43
CA GLY A 75 8.65 23.03 18.68
C GLY A 75 7.67 22.48 17.62
N VAL A 76 7.93 21.29 17.21
CA VAL A 76 7.18 20.49 16.22
C VAL A 76 5.85 20.03 16.85
N ARG A 77 4.74 20.09 16.11
CA ARG A 77 3.47 19.49 16.55
C ARG A 77 3.63 17.96 16.63
N GLU A 78 3.17 17.38 17.73
CA GLU A 78 3.10 15.93 17.94
C GLU A 78 1.69 15.45 17.62
N GLU A 79 1.59 14.46 16.75
CA GLU A 79 0.36 13.70 16.51
C GLU A 79 0.58 12.28 17.03
N GLY A 80 -0.10 11.89 18.11
CA GLY A 80 0.07 10.56 18.71
C GLY A 80 1.52 10.22 19.13
N GLY A 81 2.35 11.21 19.49
CA GLY A 81 3.77 11.01 19.84
C GLY A 81 4.71 10.99 18.63
N ILE A 82 4.20 11.20 17.40
CA ILE A 82 4.99 11.26 16.16
C ILE A 82 5.13 12.72 15.74
N ARG A 83 6.38 13.22 15.61
CA ARG A 83 6.63 14.52 15.01
C ARG A 83 6.52 14.45 13.49
N VAL A 84 5.68 15.28 12.90
CA VAL A 84 5.49 15.34 11.44
C VAL A 84 6.18 16.57 10.87
N ARG A 85 7.00 16.37 9.85
CA ARG A 85 7.61 17.45 9.04
C ARG A 85 7.12 17.31 7.60
N MET A 86 6.32 18.26 7.14
CA MET A 86 5.91 18.35 5.76
C MET A 86 6.91 19.14 4.93
N LEU A 87 7.22 18.65 3.73
CA LEU A 87 8.10 19.29 2.77
C LEU A 87 7.25 20.05 1.75
N ASP A 88 7.44 21.35 1.66
CA ASP A 88 6.84 22.18 0.63
C ASP A 88 7.66 22.05 -0.66
N ILE A 89 7.19 21.18 -1.55
CA ILE A 89 7.80 20.91 -2.86
C ILE A 89 7.02 21.71 -3.90
N PRO A 90 7.69 22.42 -4.84
CA PRO A 90 7.00 23.15 -5.90
C PRO A 90 5.95 22.30 -6.60
N PRO A 91 4.72 22.83 -6.81
CA PRO A 91 3.59 22.03 -7.32
C PRO A 91 3.85 21.35 -8.65
N ASP A 92 4.58 22.00 -9.56
CA ASP A 92 4.95 21.47 -10.87
C ASP A 92 5.94 20.30 -10.77
N ILE A 93 6.91 20.38 -9.86
CA ILE A 93 7.85 19.29 -9.56
C ILE A 93 7.11 18.12 -8.91
N PHE A 94 6.25 18.43 -7.93
CA PHE A 94 5.43 17.42 -7.28
C PHE A 94 4.53 16.67 -8.28
N ASP A 95 3.80 17.40 -9.12
CA ASP A 95 2.86 16.83 -10.08
C ASP A 95 3.57 15.89 -11.08
N ARG A 96 4.68 16.33 -11.66
CA ARG A 96 5.48 15.51 -12.58
C ARG A 96 6.06 14.28 -11.91
N ALA A 97 6.68 14.43 -10.74
CA ALA A 97 7.28 13.33 -9.99
C ALA A 97 6.22 12.31 -9.54
N TYR A 98 5.11 12.81 -9.00
CA TYR A 98 4.07 11.97 -8.41
C TYR A 98 3.16 11.35 -9.47
N ASN A 99 2.58 12.16 -10.37
CA ASN A 99 1.61 11.66 -11.34
C ASN A 99 2.30 10.96 -12.52
N ASN A 100 3.29 11.61 -13.17
CA ASN A 100 3.83 11.12 -14.43
C ASN A 100 4.88 10.01 -14.21
N VAL A 101 5.81 10.18 -13.26
CA VAL A 101 6.82 9.15 -13.00
C VAL A 101 6.30 8.07 -12.06
N ALA A 102 5.94 8.42 -10.82
CA ALA A 102 5.60 7.41 -9.83
C ALA A 102 4.32 6.65 -10.21
N ASN A 103 3.20 7.35 -10.47
CA ASN A 103 1.89 6.71 -10.64
C ASN A 103 1.55 6.29 -12.08
N SER A 104 2.21 6.85 -13.11
CA SER A 104 1.97 6.46 -14.51
C SER A 104 3.07 5.58 -15.09
N ALA A 105 4.35 5.72 -14.65
CA ALA A 105 5.42 4.87 -15.13
C ALA A 105 5.76 3.74 -14.15
N LEU A 106 6.20 4.05 -12.93
CA LEU A 106 6.67 3.04 -11.97
C LEU A 106 5.55 2.12 -11.48
N TRP A 107 4.39 2.69 -11.15
CA TRP A 107 3.21 1.91 -10.79
C TRP A 107 2.81 0.92 -11.89
N PHE A 108 2.77 1.39 -13.15
CA PHE A 108 2.39 0.56 -14.29
C PHE A 108 3.42 -0.55 -14.56
N VAL A 109 4.71 -0.25 -14.48
CA VAL A 109 5.76 -1.28 -14.61
C VAL A 109 5.60 -2.34 -13.53
N HIS A 110 5.51 -1.95 -12.25
CA HIS A 110 5.48 -2.92 -11.15
C HIS A 110 4.21 -3.76 -11.11
N HIS A 111 3.08 -3.22 -11.59
CA HIS A 111 1.81 -3.95 -11.67
C HIS A 111 1.54 -4.61 -13.04
N LEU A 112 2.48 -4.53 -14.00
CA LEU A 112 2.37 -5.09 -15.35
C LEU A 112 1.12 -4.57 -16.10
N LEU A 113 0.89 -3.26 -16.08
CA LEU A 113 -0.35 -2.64 -16.56
C LEU A 113 -0.26 -2.02 -17.95
N PHE A 114 0.94 -1.95 -18.55
CA PHE A 114 1.07 -1.37 -19.88
C PHE A 114 0.41 -2.23 -20.97
N ASP A 115 -0.33 -1.57 -21.85
CA ASP A 115 -0.76 -2.15 -23.13
C ASP A 115 0.42 -2.16 -24.10
N THR A 116 1.25 -3.17 -23.98
CA THR A 116 2.56 -3.25 -24.62
C THR A 116 2.58 -3.06 -26.14
N PRO A 117 1.53 -3.34 -26.94
CA PRO A 117 1.49 -2.96 -28.34
C PRO A 117 1.53 -1.45 -28.59
N THR A 118 1.10 -0.63 -27.63
CA THR A 118 0.96 0.82 -27.77
C THR A 118 1.67 1.63 -26.69
N GLN A 119 1.92 1.04 -25.54
CA GLN A 119 2.49 1.68 -24.34
C GLN A 119 3.55 0.77 -23.68
N PRO A 120 4.56 1.34 -22.97
CA PRO A 120 4.79 2.77 -22.71
C PRO A 120 5.51 3.49 -23.87
N GLN A 121 5.45 4.85 -23.84
CA GLN A 121 6.24 5.70 -24.72
C GLN A 121 7.04 6.71 -23.87
N PHE A 122 8.35 6.57 -23.85
CA PHE A 122 9.26 7.41 -23.07
C PHE A 122 9.94 8.43 -23.99
N GLY A 123 9.28 9.57 -24.23
CA GLY A 123 9.80 10.65 -25.05
C GLY A 123 10.52 11.73 -24.21
N HIS A 124 10.79 12.87 -24.86
CA HIS A 124 11.47 14.02 -24.25
C HIS A 124 10.70 14.63 -23.06
N GLU A 125 9.37 14.52 -23.07
CA GLU A 125 8.55 14.97 -21.95
C GLU A 125 8.82 14.13 -20.69
N PHE A 126 8.91 12.80 -20.83
CA PHE A 126 9.26 11.92 -19.72
C PHE A 126 10.66 12.22 -19.14
N GLN A 127 11.61 12.70 -19.95
CA GLN A 127 12.92 13.11 -19.41
C GLN A 127 12.79 14.29 -18.43
N ARG A 128 11.94 15.29 -18.74
CA ARG A 128 11.66 16.40 -17.82
C ARG A 128 10.91 15.96 -16.57
N ASP A 129 10.00 15.00 -16.72
CA ASP A 129 9.30 14.41 -15.58
C ASP A 129 10.27 13.66 -14.68
N TRP A 130 11.24 12.94 -15.27
CA TRP A 130 12.30 12.26 -14.55
C TRP A 130 13.21 13.23 -13.77
N GLU A 131 13.57 14.37 -14.36
CA GLU A 131 14.32 15.45 -13.65
C GLU A 131 13.54 15.93 -12.43
N SER A 132 12.23 16.08 -12.55
CA SER A 132 11.35 16.41 -11.42
C SER A 132 11.35 15.32 -10.34
N TYR A 133 11.37 14.05 -10.73
CA TYR A 133 11.47 12.92 -9.79
C TYR A 133 12.84 12.88 -9.08
N LEU A 134 13.93 13.23 -9.77
CA LEU A 134 15.26 13.43 -9.16
C LEU A 134 15.19 14.53 -8.09
N THR A 135 14.71 15.72 -8.44
CA THR A 135 14.60 16.87 -7.52
C THR A 135 13.70 16.55 -6.32
N TYR A 136 12.60 15.82 -6.57
CA TYR A 136 11.70 15.35 -5.52
C TYR A 136 12.42 14.46 -4.50
N ASN A 137 13.19 13.47 -4.97
CA ASN A 137 13.97 12.58 -4.10
C ASN A 137 15.12 13.30 -3.41
N GLU A 138 15.78 14.25 -4.07
CA GLU A 138 16.82 15.12 -3.47
C GLU A 138 16.30 15.90 -2.28
N THR A 139 15.11 16.48 -2.40
CA THR A 139 14.47 17.24 -1.31
C THR A 139 14.27 16.36 -0.06
N PHE A 140 13.83 15.12 -0.23
CA PHE A 140 13.72 14.16 0.89
C PHE A 140 15.08 13.76 1.46
N ALA A 141 16.06 13.50 0.60
CA ALA A 141 17.40 13.11 1.02
C ALA A 141 18.09 14.23 1.82
N ASP A 142 17.90 15.50 1.42
CA ASP A 142 18.43 16.68 2.15
C ASP A 142 17.78 16.84 3.52
N ALA A 143 16.45 16.72 3.59
CA ALA A 143 15.71 16.80 4.84
C ALA A 143 16.10 15.70 5.82
N LEU A 144 16.25 14.46 5.34
CA LEU A 144 16.69 13.32 6.13
C LEU A 144 18.15 13.48 6.59
N ALA A 145 19.06 13.89 5.70
CA ALA A 145 20.47 14.12 6.04
C ALA A 145 20.63 15.19 7.11
N GLN A 146 19.87 16.29 7.01
CA GLN A 146 19.83 17.32 8.04
C GLN A 146 19.44 16.75 9.40
N ARG A 147 18.29 16.04 9.46
CA ARG A 147 17.79 15.46 10.72
C ARG A 147 18.70 14.39 11.28
N ALA A 148 19.32 13.57 10.44
CA ALA A 148 20.29 12.55 10.88
C ALA A 148 21.53 13.21 11.51
N ARG A 149 22.08 14.27 10.90
CA ARG A 149 23.21 15.01 11.48
C ARG A 149 22.85 15.69 12.80
N GLU A 150 21.67 16.30 12.91
CA GLU A 150 21.17 16.89 14.16
C GLU A 150 21.06 15.81 15.26
N ALA A 151 20.57 14.61 14.88
CA ALA A 151 20.48 13.48 15.80
C ALA A 151 21.85 13.01 16.30
N LEU A 152 22.84 12.93 15.41
CA LEU A 152 24.21 12.53 15.76
C LEU A 152 24.93 13.61 16.59
N SER A 153 24.79 14.90 16.27
CA SER A 153 25.48 16.00 16.95
C SER A 153 24.91 16.28 18.35
N GLY A 154 23.62 16.08 18.57
CA GLY A 154 22.99 16.31 19.88
C GLY A 154 23.49 15.39 20.99
N GLU A 155 24.16 14.28 20.67
CA GLU A 155 24.74 13.35 21.63
C GLU A 155 26.20 13.70 22.00
N VAL A 156 26.93 14.29 21.08
CA VAL A 156 28.33 14.71 21.30
C VAL A 156 28.42 15.80 22.37
N GLY A 157 27.41 16.70 22.45
CA GLY A 157 27.37 17.80 23.46
C GLY A 157 27.12 17.32 24.90
N GLN A 158 26.71 16.05 25.12
CA GLN A 158 26.43 15.49 26.45
C GLN A 158 27.54 14.57 26.98
N GLY A 159 28.68 14.49 26.30
CA GLY A 159 29.87 13.73 26.76
C GLY A 159 29.72 12.21 26.80
N ARG A 160 28.70 11.67 26.15
CA ARG A 160 28.45 10.24 26.06
C ARG A 160 28.51 9.77 24.60
N PRO A 161 29.27 8.70 24.25
CA PRO A 161 29.22 8.15 22.91
C PRO A 161 27.79 7.69 22.57
N PRO A 162 27.29 7.94 21.34
CA PRO A 162 25.97 7.52 20.93
C PRO A 162 25.81 6.01 21.09
N SER A 163 24.73 5.57 21.73
CA SER A 163 24.37 4.15 21.85
C SER A 163 23.57 3.69 20.62
N GLY A 164 24.08 3.96 19.43
CA GLY A 164 23.47 3.68 18.13
C GLY A 164 22.89 4.93 17.48
N GLY A 165 23.17 5.12 16.17
CA GLY A 165 22.66 6.24 15.37
C GLY A 165 21.17 6.10 15.04
N PRO A 166 20.59 7.12 14.38
CA PRO A 166 19.19 7.07 13.96
C PRO A 166 18.95 5.97 12.93
N ARG A 167 17.77 5.32 13.03
CA ARG A 167 17.27 4.37 12.04
C ARG A 167 16.30 5.09 11.12
N ILE A 168 16.53 4.98 9.82
CA ILE A 168 15.78 5.69 8.79
C ILE A 168 15.03 4.68 7.93
N LEU A 169 13.69 4.79 7.88
CA LEU A 169 12.82 3.96 7.08
C LEU A 169 12.24 4.78 5.93
N ILE A 170 12.63 4.48 4.71
CA ILE A 170 12.19 5.12 3.47
C ILE A 170 11.14 4.23 2.82
N GLN A 171 9.96 4.80 2.56
CA GLN A 171 8.79 4.03 2.16
C GLN A 171 8.46 4.25 0.69
N ASP A 172 8.39 3.13 -0.04
CA ASP A 172 7.72 2.95 -1.32
C ASP A 172 8.39 3.58 -2.56
N TYR A 173 7.83 3.28 -3.73
CA TYR A 173 8.35 3.58 -5.06
C TYR A 173 8.48 5.09 -5.39
N HIS A 174 7.89 5.95 -4.59
CA HIS A 174 8.05 7.40 -4.72
C HIS A 174 9.46 7.88 -4.35
N LEU A 175 10.17 7.12 -3.51
CA LEU A 175 11.43 7.51 -2.87
C LEU A 175 12.57 6.52 -3.15
N CYS A 176 12.54 5.85 -4.31
CA CYS A 176 13.55 4.83 -4.65
C CYS A 176 15.00 5.36 -4.68
N LEU A 177 15.19 6.65 -4.98
CA LEU A 177 16.54 7.23 -5.10
C LEU A 177 17.08 7.73 -3.76
N VAL A 178 16.22 7.96 -2.80
CA VAL A 178 16.56 8.58 -1.50
C VAL A 178 17.64 7.80 -0.74
N PRO A 179 17.65 6.46 -0.66
CA PRO A 179 18.67 5.76 0.12
C PRO A 179 20.10 6.06 -0.36
N ARG A 180 20.35 5.99 -1.68
CA ARG A 180 21.67 6.31 -2.26
C ARG A 180 22.03 7.78 -2.05
N MET A 181 21.12 8.69 -2.38
CA MET A 181 21.33 10.13 -2.22
C MET A 181 21.61 10.49 -0.76
N LEU A 182 20.88 9.89 0.19
CA LEU A 182 21.10 10.10 1.62
C LEU A 182 22.49 9.62 2.06
N ARG A 183 22.88 8.41 1.65
CA ARG A 183 24.20 7.86 1.96
C ARG A 183 25.34 8.75 1.44
N GLU A 184 25.22 9.26 0.23
CA GLU A 184 26.19 10.18 -0.37
C GLU A 184 26.27 11.51 0.40
N ARG A 185 25.11 12.09 0.79
CA ARG A 185 25.04 13.31 1.57
C ARG A 185 25.63 13.15 2.98
N LEU A 186 25.43 12.01 3.61
CA LEU A 186 26.00 11.74 4.93
C LEU A 186 27.51 11.47 4.88
N GLY A 187 28.02 10.96 3.75
CA GLY A 187 29.44 10.65 3.60
C GLY A 187 29.93 9.68 4.68
N GLY A 188 31.01 10.02 5.40
CA GLY A 188 31.55 9.19 6.48
C GLY A 188 30.57 8.91 7.63
N ALA A 189 29.63 9.82 7.91
CA ALA A 189 28.61 9.64 8.96
C ALA A 189 27.53 8.59 8.59
N ALA A 190 27.45 8.14 7.34
CA ALA A 190 26.50 7.11 6.92
C ALA A 190 26.73 5.77 7.62
N ARG A 191 27.94 5.50 8.14
CA ARG A 191 28.26 4.30 8.91
C ARG A 191 27.56 4.22 10.26
N ASP A 192 27.18 5.37 10.78
CA ASP A 192 26.56 5.55 12.11
C ASP A 192 25.01 5.66 11.99
N VAL A 193 24.44 5.41 10.81
CA VAL A 193 23.02 5.52 10.52
C VAL A 193 22.53 4.24 9.84
N GLY A 194 21.45 3.65 10.33
CA GLY A 194 20.79 2.54 9.66
C GLY A 194 19.79 3.05 8.61
N ILE A 195 19.98 2.72 7.33
CA ILE A 195 19.11 3.15 6.22
C ILE A 195 18.34 1.95 5.69
N GLY A 196 17.00 1.97 5.79
CA GLY A 196 16.10 0.97 5.22
C GLY A 196 15.20 1.55 4.13
N HIS A 197 14.92 0.74 3.12
CA HIS A 197 13.88 1.00 2.13
C HIS A 197 12.85 -0.11 2.15
N PHE A 198 11.57 0.22 2.06
CA PHE A 198 10.49 -0.75 1.97
C PHE A 198 9.61 -0.50 0.75
N SER A 199 9.45 -1.52 -0.11
CA SER A 199 8.58 -1.47 -1.29
C SER A 199 7.24 -2.10 -0.98
N HIS A 200 6.18 -1.27 -0.97
CA HIS A 200 4.80 -1.74 -0.75
C HIS A 200 4.13 -2.27 -2.02
N THR A 201 4.69 -1.96 -3.18
CA THR A 201 4.22 -2.47 -4.47
C THR A 201 4.81 -3.85 -4.79
N PRO A 202 4.23 -4.59 -5.74
CA PRO A 202 4.93 -5.68 -6.38
C PRO A 202 6.24 -5.19 -7.00
N TRP A 203 7.11 -6.11 -7.41
CA TRP A 203 8.28 -5.78 -8.22
C TRP A 203 8.22 -6.51 -9.56
N ALA A 204 8.41 -5.78 -10.67
CA ALA A 204 8.38 -6.35 -12.00
C ALA A 204 9.59 -7.29 -12.25
N PRO A 205 9.41 -8.41 -12.99
CA PRO A 205 10.51 -9.24 -13.40
C PRO A 205 11.42 -8.49 -14.37
N PRO A 206 12.71 -8.91 -14.52
CA PRO A 206 13.70 -8.18 -15.32
C PRO A 206 13.26 -7.85 -16.74
N ASP A 207 12.59 -8.79 -17.42
CA ASP A 207 12.17 -8.60 -18.82
C ASP A 207 11.14 -7.49 -18.98
N TYR A 208 10.20 -7.39 -18.04
CA TYR A 208 9.22 -6.31 -18.04
C TYR A 208 9.80 -5.00 -17.48
N TYR A 209 10.68 -5.08 -16.48
CA TYR A 209 11.33 -3.91 -15.90
C TYR A 209 12.21 -3.16 -16.91
N ARG A 210 12.82 -3.88 -17.87
CA ARG A 210 13.61 -3.30 -18.97
C ARG A 210 12.82 -2.43 -19.95
N MET A 211 11.49 -2.35 -19.85
CA MET A 211 10.71 -1.35 -20.59
C MET A 211 11.04 0.07 -20.15
N LEU A 212 11.49 0.28 -18.91
CA LEU A 212 11.99 1.58 -18.48
C LEU A 212 13.24 1.97 -19.28
N PRO A 213 13.44 3.28 -19.58
CA PRO A 213 14.72 3.74 -20.12
C PRO A 213 15.87 3.23 -19.26
N GLU A 214 16.94 2.76 -19.88
CA GLU A 214 18.05 2.07 -19.18
C GLU A 214 18.58 2.87 -18.00
N GLN A 215 18.87 4.16 -18.22
CA GLN A 215 19.35 5.06 -17.17
C GLN A 215 18.37 5.19 -15.98
N VAL A 216 17.08 5.19 -16.25
CA VAL A 216 16.03 5.28 -15.20
C VAL A 216 15.98 3.98 -14.42
N GLY A 217 15.88 2.84 -15.10
CA GLY A 217 15.87 1.53 -14.46
C GLY A 217 17.10 1.29 -13.58
N ARG A 218 18.29 1.63 -14.10
CA ARG A 218 19.54 1.54 -13.33
C ARG A 218 19.57 2.46 -12.12
N ALA A 219 19.13 3.71 -12.27
CA ALA A 219 19.11 4.69 -11.17
C ALA A 219 18.17 4.26 -10.03
N LEU A 220 16.99 3.72 -10.33
CA LEU A 220 16.05 3.22 -9.33
C LEU A 220 16.63 2.06 -8.51
N LEU A 221 17.25 1.08 -9.18
CA LEU A 221 17.89 -0.06 -8.51
C LEU A 221 19.09 0.39 -7.67
N ASP A 222 20.00 1.22 -8.23
CA ASP A 222 21.13 1.80 -7.50
C ASP A 222 20.66 2.62 -6.31
N GLY A 223 19.58 3.37 -6.49
CA GLY A 223 18.96 4.18 -5.44
C GLY A 223 18.58 3.34 -4.23
N ILE A 224 17.81 2.28 -4.43
CA ILE A 224 17.41 1.36 -3.36
C ILE A 224 18.63 0.65 -2.75
N LEU A 225 19.61 0.22 -3.56
CA LEU A 225 20.87 -0.40 -3.10
C LEU A 225 21.80 0.57 -2.33
N GLY A 226 21.40 1.82 -2.13
CA GLY A 226 21.97 2.72 -1.14
C GLY A 226 21.55 2.41 0.29
N ALA A 227 20.49 1.63 0.50
CA ALA A 227 20.04 1.18 1.81
C ALA A 227 20.91 0.03 2.36
N ASP A 228 20.95 -0.13 3.69
CA ASP A 228 21.52 -1.30 4.36
C ASP A 228 20.53 -2.48 4.31
N HIS A 229 19.23 -2.18 4.26
CA HIS A 229 18.16 -3.15 4.22
C HIS A 229 17.07 -2.74 3.22
N ALA A 230 16.64 -3.66 2.35
CA ALA A 230 15.52 -3.48 1.42
C ALA A 230 14.45 -4.54 1.70
N GLY A 231 13.26 -4.09 2.11
CA GLY A 231 12.14 -4.93 2.52
C GLY A 231 11.05 -5.04 1.45
N PHE A 232 10.41 -6.21 1.38
CA PHE A 232 9.28 -6.50 0.50
C PHE A 232 8.21 -7.31 1.25
N HIS A 233 6.96 -7.26 0.79
CA HIS A 233 5.87 -8.00 1.42
C HIS A 233 5.88 -9.51 1.14
N ALA A 234 6.43 -9.95 0.01
CA ALA A 234 6.39 -11.34 -0.42
C ALA A 234 7.72 -11.73 -1.10
N GLU A 235 8.07 -13.01 -0.97
CA GLU A 235 9.32 -13.57 -1.53
C GLU A 235 9.43 -13.34 -3.04
N ARG A 236 8.34 -13.49 -3.78
CA ARG A 236 8.33 -13.28 -5.24
C ARG A 236 8.71 -11.84 -5.64
N TRP A 237 8.39 -10.84 -4.81
CA TRP A 237 8.75 -9.44 -5.06
C TRP A 237 10.23 -9.19 -4.75
N ALA A 238 10.72 -9.70 -3.63
CA ALA A 238 12.13 -9.64 -3.27
C ALA A 238 12.99 -10.36 -4.32
N THR A 239 12.59 -11.56 -4.76
CA THR A 239 13.27 -12.32 -5.81
C THR A 239 13.32 -11.55 -7.13
N ALA A 240 12.20 -10.95 -7.57
CA ALA A 240 12.18 -10.16 -8.79
C ALA A 240 13.12 -8.93 -8.71
N PHE A 241 13.15 -8.24 -7.55
CA PHE A 241 14.08 -7.13 -7.31
C PHE A 241 15.54 -7.60 -7.41
N VAL A 242 15.91 -8.66 -6.72
CA VAL A 242 17.27 -9.23 -6.72
C VAL A 242 17.68 -9.66 -8.13
N GLN A 243 16.77 -10.28 -8.89
CA GLN A 243 17.01 -10.63 -10.30
C GLN A 243 17.24 -9.39 -11.17
N CYS A 244 16.49 -8.30 -10.95
CA CYS A 244 16.73 -7.03 -11.64
C CYS A 244 18.10 -6.46 -11.30
N CYS A 245 18.53 -6.48 -10.03
CA CYS A 245 19.85 -6.02 -9.61
C CYS A 245 20.98 -6.81 -10.32
N ALA A 246 20.87 -8.12 -10.38
CA ALA A 246 21.83 -8.96 -11.06
C ALA A 246 21.84 -8.71 -12.59
N ALA A 247 20.65 -8.74 -13.22
CA ALA A 247 20.53 -8.71 -14.68
C ALA A 247 20.79 -7.33 -15.31
N ILE A 248 20.55 -6.24 -14.58
CA ILE A 248 20.59 -4.86 -15.09
C ILE A 248 21.82 -4.10 -14.59
N LEU A 249 22.15 -4.24 -13.30
CA LEU A 249 23.31 -3.58 -12.71
C LEU A 249 24.58 -4.44 -12.79
N GLY A 250 24.47 -5.76 -12.95
CA GLY A 250 25.56 -6.69 -12.74
C GLY A 250 25.96 -6.81 -11.27
N ALA A 251 25.02 -6.58 -10.34
CA ALA A 251 25.27 -6.70 -8.92
C ALA A 251 25.54 -8.16 -8.54
N GLU A 252 26.46 -8.37 -7.60
CA GLU A 252 26.68 -9.68 -7.01
C GLU A 252 25.56 -10.01 -6.04
N VAL A 253 24.94 -11.19 -6.21
CA VAL A 253 23.83 -11.66 -5.41
C VAL A 253 24.16 -13.00 -4.77
N ALA A 254 24.04 -13.08 -3.46
CA ALA A 254 24.25 -14.30 -2.69
C ALA A 254 23.09 -14.57 -1.73
N PRO A 255 22.60 -15.83 -1.63
CA PRO A 255 21.64 -16.20 -0.61
C PRO A 255 22.26 -16.09 0.79
N ALA A 256 21.49 -15.67 1.78
CA ALA A 256 21.91 -15.51 3.17
C ALA A 256 20.80 -15.99 4.12
N GLY A 257 20.58 -17.32 4.18
CA GLY A 257 19.46 -17.92 4.91
C GLY A 257 18.12 -17.62 4.23
N ALA A 258 17.23 -16.93 4.94
CA ALA A 258 15.93 -16.49 4.41
C ALA A 258 15.98 -15.12 3.69
N THR A 259 17.17 -14.55 3.49
CA THR A 259 17.41 -13.24 2.86
C THR A 259 18.37 -13.36 1.69
N TRP A 260 18.63 -12.26 0.99
CA TRP A 260 19.67 -12.13 -0.02
C TRP A 260 20.62 -11.00 0.37
N ARG A 261 21.89 -11.17 0.05
CA ARG A 261 22.89 -10.10 0.10
C ARG A 261 23.18 -9.65 -1.31
N VAL A 262 22.95 -8.39 -1.57
CA VAL A 262 23.23 -7.76 -2.88
C VAL A 262 24.39 -6.80 -2.71
N THR A 263 25.52 -7.09 -3.37
CA THR A 263 26.72 -6.24 -3.35
C THR A 263 26.78 -5.43 -4.63
N TYR A 264 26.77 -4.12 -4.49
CA TYR A 264 26.91 -3.19 -5.63
C TYR A 264 27.66 -1.93 -5.22
N ARG A 265 28.64 -1.50 -6.05
CA ARG A 265 29.51 -0.33 -5.80
C ARG A 265 30.16 -0.35 -4.40
N GLY A 266 30.59 -1.53 -3.97
CA GLY A 266 31.25 -1.71 -2.66
C GLY A 266 30.35 -1.62 -1.44
N HIS A 267 29.02 -1.52 -1.63
CA HIS A 267 28.03 -1.55 -0.56
C HIS A 267 27.22 -2.85 -0.59
N VAL A 268 26.86 -3.36 0.59
CA VAL A 268 26.04 -4.57 0.75
C VAL A 268 24.68 -4.16 1.26
N THR A 269 23.64 -4.51 0.52
CA THR A 269 22.23 -4.38 0.92
C THR A 269 21.69 -5.77 1.27
N GLU A 270 21.10 -5.92 2.45
CA GLU A 270 20.31 -7.10 2.79
C GLU A 270 18.90 -6.95 2.24
N VAL A 271 18.44 -7.94 1.47
CA VAL A 271 17.08 -7.95 0.91
C VAL A 271 16.26 -9.02 1.63
N ALA A 272 15.13 -8.64 2.21
CA ALA A 272 14.32 -9.53 3.05
C ALA A 272 12.81 -9.37 2.82
N VAL A 273 12.07 -10.36 3.30
CA VAL A 273 10.61 -10.39 3.26
C VAL A 273 10.05 -10.05 4.63
N HIS A 274 9.19 -9.05 4.68
CA HIS A 274 8.42 -8.67 5.86
C HIS A 274 6.95 -8.57 5.47
N PRO A 275 6.15 -9.62 5.67
CA PRO A 275 4.72 -9.56 5.39
C PRO A 275 4.04 -8.63 6.39
N LEU A 276 3.18 -7.74 5.88
CA LEU A 276 2.35 -6.87 6.72
C LEU A 276 1.00 -7.55 6.95
N GLY A 277 0.69 -7.86 8.18
CA GLY A 277 -0.63 -8.31 8.62
C GLY A 277 -1.47 -7.17 9.18
N VAL A 278 -2.48 -7.50 9.97
CA VAL A 278 -3.42 -6.54 10.56
C VAL A 278 -3.38 -6.60 12.09
N ASP A 279 -3.64 -5.46 12.74
CA ASP A 279 -3.95 -5.41 14.16
C ASP A 279 -5.39 -5.90 14.38
N ALA A 280 -5.56 -7.21 14.53
CA ALA A 280 -6.87 -7.83 14.65
C ALA A 280 -7.67 -7.37 15.88
N PRO A 281 -7.08 -7.14 17.06
CA PRO A 281 -7.77 -6.52 18.20
C PRO A 281 -8.31 -5.12 17.88
N ALA A 282 -7.47 -4.21 17.40
CA ALA A 282 -7.85 -2.84 17.06
C ALA A 282 -8.91 -2.80 15.95
N LEU A 283 -8.76 -3.64 14.93
CA LEU A 283 -9.71 -3.74 13.82
C LEU A 283 -11.10 -4.22 14.30
N ARG A 284 -11.16 -5.22 15.18
CA ARG A 284 -12.41 -5.70 15.78
C ARG A 284 -13.04 -4.67 16.71
N GLU A 285 -12.24 -3.92 17.47
CA GLU A 285 -12.72 -2.81 18.29
C GLU A 285 -13.34 -1.72 17.42
N ARG A 286 -12.66 -1.31 16.36
CA ARG A 286 -13.18 -0.32 15.38
C ARG A 286 -14.48 -0.78 14.73
N ALA A 287 -14.60 -2.05 14.40
CA ALA A 287 -15.82 -2.62 13.83
C ALA A 287 -17.03 -2.57 14.77
N ARG A 288 -16.81 -2.54 16.09
CA ARG A 288 -17.89 -2.41 17.09
C ARG A 288 -18.36 -0.98 17.30
N ALA A 289 -17.70 0.02 16.74
CA ALA A 289 -18.10 1.42 16.89
C ALA A 289 -19.47 1.67 16.25
N GLY A 290 -20.23 2.62 16.82
CA GLY A 290 -21.64 2.85 16.46
C GLY A 290 -21.87 3.20 14.99
N ASP A 291 -20.95 3.94 14.37
CA ASP A 291 -21.00 4.30 12.96
C ASP A 291 -20.88 3.05 12.04
N VAL A 292 -20.01 2.10 12.38
CA VAL A 292 -19.86 0.84 11.64
C VAL A 292 -21.10 -0.04 11.86
N GLN A 293 -21.57 -0.17 13.10
CA GLN A 293 -22.74 -1.01 13.43
C GLN A 293 -24.03 -0.51 12.80
N ALA A 294 -24.18 0.80 12.61
CA ALA A 294 -25.28 1.36 11.83
C ALA A 294 -25.25 0.87 10.38
N HIS A 295 -24.09 0.87 9.74
CA HIS A 295 -23.92 0.33 8.38
C HIS A 295 -24.11 -1.19 8.32
N VAL A 296 -23.66 -1.97 9.31
CA VAL A 296 -23.94 -3.42 9.41
C VAL A 296 -25.44 -3.68 9.37
N SER A 297 -26.21 -2.95 10.18
CA SER A 297 -27.67 -3.08 10.24
C SER A 297 -28.33 -2.73 8.91
N MET A 298 -27.89 -1.66 8.25
CA MET A 298 -28.39 -1.25 6.93
C MET A 298 -28.08 -2.29 5.83
N LEU A 299 -26.84 -2.79 5.78
CA LEU A 299 -26.43 -3.78 4.78
C LEU A 299 -27.15 -5.11 4.97
N ARG A 300 -27.37 -5.55 6.21
CA ARG A 300 -28.16 -6.75 6.50
C ARG A 300 -29.62 -6.59 6.07
N ALA A 301 -30.22 -5.46 6.34
CA ALA A 301 -31.60 -5.18 5.92
C ALA A 301 -31.72 -5.16 4.38
N ALA A 302 -30.77 -4.55 3.68
CA ALA A 302 -30.74 -4.51 2.21
C ALA A 302 -30.49 -5.90 1.59
N ALA A 303 -29.69 -6.73 2.23
CA ALA A 303 -29.41 -8.10 1.78
C ALA A 303 -30.61 -9.03 1.99
N ALA A 304 -31.41 -8.80 3.05
CA ALA A 304 -32.43 -9.73 3.55
C ALA A 304 -31.81 -11.13 3.75
N ASP A 305 -32.40 -12.18 3.12
CA ASP A 305 -31.89 -13.57 3.21
C ASP A 305 -30.89 -13.92 2.10
N ARG A 306 -30.42 -12.93 1.33
CA ARG A 306 -29.49 -13.15 0.22
C ARG A 306 -28.06 -13.26 0.70
N LYS A 307 -27.25 -14.06 0.01
CA LYS A 307 -25.82 -14.11 0.22
C LYS A 307 -25.12 -12.89 -0.34
N LEU A 308 -24.06 -12.43 0.32
CA LEU A 308 -23.31 -11.23 -0.04
C LEU A 308 -21.92 -11.58 -0.56
N ILE A 309 -21.65 -11.23 -1.82
CA ILE A 309 -20.29 -11.12 -2.33
C ILE A 309 -19.85 -9.68 -2.10
N VAL A 310 -18.74 -9.49 -1.43
CA VAL A 310 -18.19 -8.16 -1.12
C VAL A 310 -16.84 -7.98 -1.80
N ARG A 311 -16.61 -6.81 -2.36
CA ARG A 311 -15.30 -6.31 -2.72
C ARG A 311 -15.12 -4.89 -2.21
N VAL A 312 -13.89 -4.56 -1.79
CA VAL A 312 -13.50 -3.23 -1.31
C VAL A 312 -12.18 -2.87 -1.96
N ASP A 313 -12.19 -1.92 -2.88
CA ASP A 313 -11.01 -1.54 -3.65
C ASP A 313 -11.01 -0.05 -3.96
N ARG A 314 -9.82 0.53 -4.11
CA ARG A 314 -9.67 1.77 -4.86
C ARG A 314 -9.96 1.51 -6.34
N THR A 315 -10.55 2.49 -7.03
CA THR A 315 -10.82 2.37 -8.49
C THR A 315 -9.50 2.50 -9.25
N GLU A 316 -8.71 1.43 -9.21
CA GLU A 316 -7.39 1.32 -9.84
C GLU A 316 -7.36 0.13 -10.80
N LEU A 317 -6.62 0.27 -11.91
CA LEU A 317 -6.51 -0.78 -12.94
C LEU A 317 -5.97 -2.08 -12.35
N SER A 318 -5.01 -1.99 -11.41
CA SER A 318 -4.42 -3.16 -10.75
C SER A 318 -5.42 -3.97 -9.93
N LYS A 319 -6.50 -3.34 -9.43
CA LYS A 319 -7.53 -3.99 -8.61
C LYS A 319 -8.50 -4.87 -9.42
N ASN A 320 -8.46 -4.78 -10.76
CA ASN A 320 -9.15 -5.70 -11.66
C ASN A 320 -10.67 -5.78 -11.44
N ILE A 321 -11.30 -4.65 -11.09
CA ILE A 321 -12.73 -4.57 -10.78
C ILE A 321 -13.56 -5.06 -11.97
N VAL A 322 -13.19 -4.62 -13.19
CA VAL A 322 -13.91 -4.96 -14.42
C VAL A 322 -13.99 -6.48 -14.63
N ARG A 323 -12.85 -7.22 -14.53
CA ARG A 323 -12.90 -8.69 -14.68
C ARG A 323 -13.66 -9.37 -13.55
N GLY A 324 -13.59 -8.84 -12.32
CA GLY A 324 -14.40 -9.34 -11.21
C GLY A 324 -15.90 -9.21 -11.46
N LEU A 325 -16.35 -8.07 -12.03
CA LEU A 325 -17.74 -7.87 -12.43
C LEU A 325 -18.14 -8.75 -13.61
N VAL A 326 -17.27 -8.94 -14.61
CA VAL A 326 -17.52 -9.87 -15.74
C VAL A 326 -17.65 -11.31 -15.22
N ALA A 327 -16.81 -11.75 -14.29
CA ALA A 327 -16.92 -13.07 -13.68
C ALA A 327 -18.24 -13.23 -12.89
N TYR A 328 -18.67 -12.18 -12.19
CA TYR A 328 -19.98 -12.18 -11.54
C TYR A 328 -21.15 -12.26 -12.53
N ARG A 329 -21.06 -11.52 -13.66
CA ARG A 329 -22.03 -11.63 -14.75
C ARG A 329 -22.10 -13.06 -15.31
N GLU A 330 -20.94 -13.70 -15.53
CA GLU A 330 -20.84 -15.09 -16.00
C GLU A 330 -21.44 -16.08 -14.97
N LEU A 331 -21.19 -15.88 -13.67
CA LEU A 331 -21.83 -16.65 -12.61
C LEU A 331 -23.36 -16.59 -12.72
N LEU A 332 -23.95 -15.39 -12.85
CA LEU A 332 -25.40 -15.23 -12.97
C LEU A 332 -25.95 -15.83 -14.27
N ALA A 333 -25.19 -15.79 -15.36
CA ALA A 333 -25.59 -16.38 -16.64
C ALA A 333 -25.55 -17.90 -16.59
N THR A 334 -24.48 -18.49 -16.06
CA THR A 334 -24.23 -19.96 -16.09
C THR A 334 -24.80 -20.71 -14.90
N ARG A 335 -25.13 -20.03 -13.81
CA ARG A 335 -25.64 -20.59 -12.54
C ARG A 335 -26.94 -19.88 -12.11
N PRO A 336 -28.05 -20.08 -12.85
CA PRO A 336 -29.31 -19.35 -12.63
C PRO A 336 -29.90 -19.52 -11.23
N GLN A 337 -29.50 -20.56 -10.49
CA GLN A 337 -29.91 -20.77 -9.10
C GLN A 337 -29.46 -19.67 -8.15
N TRP A 338 -28.49 -18.82 -8.53
CA TRP A 338 -28.05 -17.68 -7.74
C TRP A 338 -28.84 -16.38 -8.02
N ARG A 339 -29.63 -16.34 -9.11
CA ARG A 339 -30.48 -15.18 -9.41
C ARG A 339 -31.51 -14.99 -8.30
N GLY A 340 -31.64 -13.78 -7.81
CA GLY A 340 -32.49 -13.45 -6.66
C GLY A 340 -31.94 -13.88 -5.30
N ARG A 341 -30.82 -14.60 -5.23
CA ARG A 341 -30.26 -15.17 -4.00
C ARG A 341 -28.90 -14.61 -3.59
N VAL A 342 -28.28 -13.80 -4.42
CA VAL A 342 -26.99 -13.18 -4.17
C VAL A 342 -27.02 -11.72 -4.53
N VAL A 343 -26.28 -10.88 -3.78
CA VAL A 343 -26.02 -9.49 -4.09
C VAL A 343 -24.51 -9.26 -4.05
N HIS A 344 -23.97 -8.61 -5.08
CA HIS A 344 -22.58 -8.18 -5.09
C HIS A 344 -22.48 -6.73 -4.60
N LEU A 345 -21.92 -6.52 -3.42
CA LEU A 345 -21.59 -5.20 -2.89
C LEU A 345 -20.19 -4.82 -3.36
N ALA A 346 -20.10 -3.87 -4.28
CA ALA A 346 -18.83 -3.39 -4.84
C ALA A 346 -18.52 -1.97 -4.36
N PHE A 347 -17.58 -1.84 -3.43
CA PHE A 347 -17.05 -0.56 -2.97
C PHE A 347 -15.82 -0.21 -3.80
N ALA A 348 -15.92 0.85 -4.60
CA ALA A 348 -14.91 1.29 -5.55
C ALA A 348 -14.53 2.75 -5.24
N TYR A 349 -13.54 2.95 -4.36
CA TYR A 349 -13.13 4.30 -3.95
C TYR A 349 -12.47 5.06 -5.09
N PRO A 350 -12.76 6.37 -5.25
CA PRO A 350 -12.04 7.21 -6.21
C PRO A 350 -10.53 7.21 -5.93
N SER A 351 -9.73 7.04 -6.97
CA SER A 351 -8.28 7.10 -6.89
C SER A 351 -7.73 7.80 -8.12
N ARG A 352 -6.70 8.62 -7.95
CA ARG A 352 -5.89 9.24 -9.01
C ARG A 352 -6.74 9.84 -10.16
N SER A 353 -7.84 10.51 -9.82
CA SER A 353 -8.79 11.09 -10.78
C SER A 353 -8.19 12.13 -11.72
N ALA A 354 -7.00 12.65 -11.43
CA ALA A 354 -6.23 13.49 -12.34
C ALA A 354 -5.79 12.73 -13.60
N LEU A 355 -5.56 11.42 -13.54
CA LEU A 355 -5.11 10.60 -14.66
C LEU A 355 -6.28 10.12 -15.53
N ALA A 356 -6.15 10.27 -16.86
CA ALA A 356 -7.19 9.94 -17.84
C ALA A 356 -7.56 8.45 -17.80
N GLU A 357 -6.58 7.57 -17.68
CA GLU A 357 -6.74 6.11 -17.62
C GLU A 357 -7.62 5.69 -16.44
N TYR A 358 -7.48 6.35 -15.29
CA TYR A 358 -8.26 6.06 -14.07
C TYR A 358 -9.70 6.55 -14.20
N ARG A 359 -9.93 7.71 -14.87
CA ARG A 359 -11.29 8.18 -15.17
C ARG A 359 -12.01 7.23 -16.14
N ALA A 360 -11.34 6.87 -17.24
CA ALA A 360 -11.87 5.91 -18.21
C ALA A 360 -12.19 4.54 -17.59
N TYR A 361 -11.33 4.08 -16.68
CA TYR A 361 -11.54 2.84 -15.94
C TYR A 361 -12.76 2.94 -15.01
N THR A 362 -12.91 4.03 -14.26
CA THR A 362 -14.07 4.28 -13.40
C THR A 362 -15.37 4.28 -14.20
N ASP A 363 -15.38 4.91 -15.36
CA ASP A 363 -16.57 4.95 -16.23
C ASP A 363 -16.90 3.56 -16.79
N ARG A 364 -15.88 2.75 -17.10
CA ARG A 364 -16.08 1.35 -17.51
C ARG A 364 -16.69 0.52 -16.39
N VAL A 365 -16.22 0.68 -15.14
CA VAL A 365 -16.79 0.00 -13.96
C VAL A 365 -18.26 0.37 -13.80
N ARG A 366 -18.59 1.66 -13.83
CA ARG A 366 -19.99 2.14 -13.72
C ARG A 366 -20.89 1.62 -14.82
N ARG A 367 -20.40 1.63 -16.07
CA ARG A 367 -21.16 1.12 -17.20
C ARG A 367 -21.47 -0.36 -17.06
N LEU A 368 -20.46 -1.18 -16.76
CA LEU A 368 -20.63 -2.62 -16.59
C LEU A 368 -21.57 -2.96 -15.42
N ALA A 369 -21.51 -2.21 -14.33
CA ALA A 369 -22.43 -2.38 -13.22
C ALA A 369 -23.88 -2.17 -13.63
N ARG A 370 -24.16 -1.12 -14.41
CA ARG A 370 -25.51 -0.88 -14.97
C ARG A 370 -25.96 -2.00 -15.90
N GLU A 371 -25.10 -2.43 -16.84
CA GLU A 371 -25.38 -3.53 -17.76
C GLU A 371 -25.78 -4.81 -17.01
N ILE A 372 -25.09 -5.17 -15.93
CA ILE A 372 -25.43 -6.35 -15.10
C ILE A 372 -26.80 -6.17 -14.44
N THR A 373 -27.09 -4.99 -13.90
CA THR A 373 -28.37 -4.70 -13.25
C THR A 373 -29.51 -4.72 -14.27
N GLU A 374 -29.31 -4.16 -15.47
CA GLU A 374 -30.30 -4.18 -16.56
C GLU A 374 -30.55 -5.60 -17.10
N GLU A 375 -29.52 -6.46 -17.16
CA GLU A 375 -29.62 -7.83 -17.69
C GLU A 375 -30.32 -8.80 -16.70
N PHE A 376 -30.05 -8.68 -15.41
CA PHE A 376 -30.50 -9.69 -14.43
C PHE A 376 -31.46 -9.14 -13.37
N GLY A 377 -31.47 -7.83 -13.12
CA GLY A 377 -32.27 -7.20 -12.08
C GLY A 377 -33.76 -7.45 -12.23
N THR A 378 -34.46 -7.47 -11.11
CA THR A 378 -35.93 -7.54 -11.03
C THR A 378 -36.46 -6.45 -10.11
N PRO A 379 -37.75 -6.14 -10.09
CA PRO A 379 -38.30 -5.13 -9.17
C PRO A 379 -37.95 -5.37 -7.70
N ASP A 380 -37.73 -6.63 -7.31
CA ASP A 380 -37.47 -7.04 -5.92
C ASP A 380 -36.00 -7.40 -5.65
N TRP A 381 -35.12 -7.26 -6.65
CA TRP A 381 -33.73 -7.67 -6.51
C TRP A 381 -32.78 -6.89 -7.41
N ASP A 382 -31.88 -6.17 -6.78
CA ASP A 382 -30.71 -5.59 -7.41
C ASP A 382 -29.51 -6.57 -7.29
N PRO A 383 -29.00 -7.14 -8.40
CA PRO A 383 -27.90 -8.08 -8.35
C PRO A 383 -26.57 -7.46 -7.90
N LEU A 384 -26.40 -6.17 -8.15
CA LEU A 384 -25.15 -5.45 -7.91
C LEU A 384 -25.41 -4.06 -7.34
N ILE A 385 -24.81 -3.78 -6.19
CA ILE A 385 -24.78 -2.45 -5.59
C ILE A 385 -23.35 -1.90 -5.72
N LEU A 386 -23.17 -0.88 -6.57
CA LEU A 386 -21.89 -0.20 -6.76
C LEU A 386 -21.86 1.12 -6.01
N GLU A 387 -20.88 1.28 -5.12
CA GLU A 387 -20.62 2.52 -4.38
C GLU A 387 -19.27 3.10 -4.79
N VAL A 388 -19.30 4.24 -5.47
CA VAL A 388 -18.10 4.97 -5.89
C VAL A 388 -17.89 6.17 -4.96
N LYS A 389 -17.61 5.88 -3.69
CA LYS A 389 -17.39 6.86 -2.64
C LYS A 389 -16.47 6.27 -1.58
N ASP A 390 -15.59 7.10 -1.01
CA ASP A 390 -14.80 6.71 0.16
C ASP A 390 -15.69 6.73 1.41
N ASP A 391 -15.82 5.56 2.02
CA ASP A 391 -16.60 5.37 3.25
C ASP A 391 -16.00 4.20 4.04
N TYR A 392 -14.98 4.49 4.83
CA TYR A 392 -14.26 3.49 5.60
C TYR A 392 -15.15 2.72 6.59
N PRO A 393 -16.03 3.35 7.40
CA PRO A 393 -16.95 2.63 8.28
C PRO A 393 -17.84 1.63 7.53
N ARG A 394 -18.35 2.02 6.37
CA ARG A 394 -19.22 1.18 5.55
C ARG A 394 -18.45 -0.01 4.95
N SER A 395 -17.18 0.18 4.62
CA SER A 395 -16.31 -0.89 4.14
C SER A 395 -16.04 -1.95 5.19
N LEU A 396 -15.76 -1.53 6.42
CA LEU A 396 -15.62 -2.45 7.55
C LEU A 396 -16.92 -3.23 7.79
N ALA A 397 -18.06 -2.54 7.73
CA ALA A 397 -19.37 -3.16 7.84
C ALA A 397 -19.63 -4.20 6.74
N ALA A 398 -19.28 -3.89 5.49
CA ALA A 398 -19.41 -4.83 4.38
C ALA A 398 -18.55 -6.09 4.58
N CYS A 399 -17.31 -5.93 5.01
CA CYS A 399 -16.45 -7.06 5.37
C CYS A 399 -17.04 -7.91 6.52
N ALA A 400 -17.65 -7.26 7.52
CA ALA A 400 -18.26 -7.96 8.65
C ALA A 400 -19.46 -8.82 8.27
N VAL A 401 -20.23 -8.41 7.25
CA VAL A 401 -21.43 -9.14 6.77
C VAL A 401 -21.20 -10.04 5.56
N ALA A 402 -19.99 -10.06 5.00
CA ALA A 402 -19.66 -10.80 3.79
C ALA A 402 -19.82 -12.32 3.98
N ASP A 403 -20.50 -13.00 3.04
CA ASP A 403 -20.41 -14.46 2.88
C ASP A 403 -19.21 -14.84 2.01
N VAL A 404 -18.92 -14.02 0.99
CA VAL A 404 -17.78 -14.18 0.08
C VAL A 404 -17.06 -12.85 -0.05
N LEU A 405 -15.75 -12.87 0.08
CA LEU A 405 -14.88 -11.73 -0.21
C LEU A 405 -14.14 -11.99 -1.52
N LEU A 406 -14.32 -11.11 -2.51
CA LEU A 406 -13.64 -11.18 -3.80
C LEU A 406 -12.46 -10.20 -3.83
N VAL A 407 -11.26 -10.73 -3.87
CA VAL A 407 -10.00 -9.98 -3.97
C VAL A 407 -9.20 -10.52 -5.16
N ASN A 408 -9.41 -9.94 -6.34
CA ASN A 408 -8.86 -10.46 -7.60
C ASN A 408 -7.94 -9.48 -8.35
N PRO A 409 -6.98 -8.78 -7.70
CA PRO A 409 -6.10 -7.86 -8.40
C PRO A 409 -5.29 -8.59 -9.49
N VAL A 410 -4.94 -7.87 -10.58
CA VAL A 410 -4.00 -8.39 -11.58
C VAL A 410 -2.63 -8.57 -10.96
N ARG A 411 -2.27 -7.69 -10.02
CA ARG A 411 -1.05 -7.74 -9.22
C ARG A 411 -1.16 -6.78 -8.04
N ASP A 412 -0.70 -7.19 -6.87
CA ASP A 412 -0.75 -6.36 -5.66
C ASP A 412 0.44 -6.69 -4.74
N GLY A 413 1.01 -5.68 -4.08
CA GLY A 413 2.11 -5.86 -3.14
C GLY A 413 1.76 -6.78 -1.98
N MET A 414 0.62 -6.52 -1.32
CA MET A 414 0.06 -7.33 -0.24
C MET A 414 -1.45 -7.55 -0.46
N ASN A 415 -2.26 -6.53 -0.33
CA ASN A 415 -3.72 -6.44 -0.25
C ASN A 415 -4.26 -6.73 1.16
N LEU A 416 -4.39 -5.67 1.96
CA LEU A 416 -4.85 -5.78 3.34
C LEU A 416 -6.33 -6.19 3.44
N VAL A 417 -7.18 -5.87 2.46
CA VAL A 417 -8.61 -6.26 2.47
C VAL A 417 -8.77 -7.78 2.52
N ALA A 418 -7.87 -8.53 1.85
CA ALA A 418 -7.85 -10.00 1.92
C ALA A 418 -7.59 -10.53 3.34
N GLN A 419 -6.93 -9.72 4.19
CA GLN A 419 -6.62 -10.04 5.59
C GLN A 419 -7.70 -9.49 6.53
N GLU A 420 -8.18 -8.26 6.29
CA GLU A 420 -9.19 -7.58 7.10
C GLU A 420 -10.53 -8.32 7.06
N GLY A 421 -10.95 -8.79 5.89
CA GLY A 421 -12.23 -9.46 5.71
C GLY A 421 -12.44 -10.65 6.63
N PRO A 422 -11.56 -11.67 6.62
CA PRO A 422 -11.67 -12.81 7.54
C PRO A 422 -11.62 -12.43 9.02
N VAL A 423 -10.85 -11.41 9.40
CA VAL A 423 -10.75 -10.91 10.80
C VAL A 423 -12.04 -10.25 11.25
N LEU A 424 -12.72 -9.53 10.34
CA LEU A 424 -13.97 -8.81 10.60
C LEU A 424 -15.22 -9.68 10.47
N SER A 425 -15.14 -10.75 9.69
CA SER A 425 -16.32 -11.56 9.36
C SER A 425 -16.96 -12.19 10.59
N GLU A 426 -18.21 -11.86 10.84
CA GLU A 426 -18.98 -12.36 11.99
C GLU A 426 -19.49 -13.79 11.80
N ARG A 427 -19.76 -14.18 10.55
CA ARG A 427 -20.33 -15.51 10.19
C ARG A 427 -19.31 -16.41 9.50
N GLY A 428 -18.09 -15.94 9.31
CA GLY A 428 -17.09 -16.51 8.45
C GLY A 428 -17.34 -16.15 6.98
N CYS A 429 -16.32 -15.67 6.27
CA CYS A 429 -16.38 -15.43 4.83
C CYS A 429 -15.47 -16.40 4.07
N ALA A 430 -15.90 -16.81 2.89
CA ALA A 430 -15.02 -17.49 1.93
C ALA A 430 -14.21 -16.42 1.17
N LEU A 431 -12.91 -16.58 1.09
CA LEU A 431 -12.01 -15.68 0.37
C LEU A 431 -11.71 -16.23 -1.03
N VAL A 432 -12.14 -15.50 -2.06
CA VAL A 432 -11.71 -15.72 -3.45
C VAL A 432 -10.57 -14.75 -3.73
N LEU A 433 -9.35 -15.29 -3.90
CA LEU A 433 -8.11 -14.51 -3.87
C LEU A 433 -7.30 -14.72 -5.16
N SER A 434 -6.88 -13.63 -5.79
CA SER A 434 -5.91 -13.69 -6.88
C SER A 434 -4.58 -14.28 -6.39
N ARG A 435 -4.04 -15.26 -7.12
CA ARG A 435 -2.68 -15.78 -6.92
C ARG A 435 -1.59 -14.72 -7.15
N GLU A 436 -1.93 -13.58 -7.75
CA GLU A 436 -1.04 -12.46 -8.02
C GLU A 436 -1.02 -11.39 -6.90
N ALA A 437 -1.83 -11.56 -5.84
CA ALA A 437 -1.74 -10.74 -4.63
C ALA A 437 -0.62 -11.25 -3.72
N GLY A 438 0.12 -10.31 -3.07
CA GLY A 438 1.14 -10.68 -2.07
C GLY A 438 0.55 -11.48 -0.90
N ALA A 439 -0.69 -11.18 -0.50
CA ALA A 439 -1.41 -11.91 0.53
C ALA A 439 -1.61 -13.41 0.19
N ALA A 440 -1.57 -13.81 -1.08
CA ALA A 440 -1.63 -15.22 -1.46
C ALA A 440 -0.44 -16.03 -0.91
N ALA A 441 0.70 -15.40 -0.65
CA ALA A 441 1.86 -16.07 -0.07
C ALA A 441 1.58 -16.67 1.32
N THR A 442 0.65 -16.08 2.06
CA THR A 442 0.30 -16.50 3.43
C THR A 442 -1.10 -17.11 3.54
N LEU A 443 -2.05 -16.66 2.72
CA LEU A 443 -3.47 -17.02 2.83
C LEU A 443 -3.92 -18.16 1.90
N ALA A 444 -3.04 -18.65 1.00
CA ALA A 444 -3.39 -19.60 -0.04
C ALA A 444 -4.05 -20.90 0.46
N ALA A 445 -3.66 -21.39 1.65
CA ALA A 445 -4.10 -22.70 2.16
C ALA A 445 -5.62 -22.79 2.41
N ASP A 446 -6.25 -21.69 2.81
CA ASP A 446 -7.67 -21.62 3.13
C ASP A 446 -8.48 -20.68 2.22
N ALA A 447 -7.84 -20.03 1.22
CA ALA A 447 -8.48 -19.26 0.19
C ALA A 447 -8.85 -20.12 -1.04
N LEU A 448 -9.77 -19.64 -1.86
CA LEU A 448 -10.00 -20.12 -3.21
C LEU A 448 -9.15 -19.26 -4.15
N LEU A 449 -8.01 -19.82 -4.59
CA LEU A 449 -7.09 -19.10 -5.47
C LEU A 449 -7.59 -19.07 -6.90
N VAL A 450 -7.44 -17.91 -7.55
CA VAL A 450 -7.83 -17.71 -8.94
C VAL A 450 -6.72 -17.04 -9.75
N ASN A 451 -6.68 -17.38 -11.05
CA ASN A 451 -5.97 -16.59 -12.03
C ASN A 451 -6.78 -15.31 -12.32
N PRO A 452 -6.27 -14.10 -12.05
CA PRO A 452 -7.04 -12.86 -12.20
C PRO A 452 -7.43 -12.52 -13.64
N TYR A 453 -6.89 -13.24 -14.61
CA TYR A 453 -7.20 -13.10 -16.04
C TYR A 453 -8.25 -14.10 -16.52
N ASP A 454 -8.50 -15.18 -15.76
CA ASP A 454 -9.46 -16.22 -16.10
C ASP A 454 -10.82 -15.91 -15.48
N ILE A 455 -11.75 -15.50 -16.34
CA ILE A 455 -13.11 -15.11 -15.95
C ILE A 455 -13.88 -16.34 -15.46
N THR A 456 -13.79 -17.44 -16.20
CA THR A 456 -14.54 -18.68 -15.89
C THR A 456 -14.05 -19.31 -14.59
N GLU A 457 -12.73 -19.38 -14.36
CA GLU A 457 -12.15 -19.83 -13.09
C GLU A 457 -12.63 -18.95 -11.91
N THR A 458 -12.67 -17.61 -12.10
CA THR A 458 -13.16 -16.69 -11.07
C THR A 458 -14.66 -16.89 -10.82
N ALA A 459 -15.48 -17.07 -11.86
CA ALA A 459 -16.91 -17.32 -11.71
C ALA A 459 -17.18 -18.65 -11.00
N GLU A 460 -16.42 -19.70 -11.31
CA GLU A 460 -16.53 -21.00 -10.65
C GLU A 460 -16.07 -20.93 -9.17
N ALA A 461 -15.01 -20.20 -8.88
CA ALA A 461 -14.58 -19.95 -7.48
C ALA A 461 -15.65 -19.21 -6.68
N LEU A 462 -16.32 -18.22 -7.28
CA LEU A 462 -17.47 -17.55 -6.66
C LEU A 462 -18.62 -18.53 -6.41
N HIS A 463 -18.91 -19.41 -7.37
CA HIS A 463 -19.92 -20.47 -7.17
C HIS A 463 -19.57 -21.38 -6.00
N GLN A 464 -18.34 -21.90 -5.95
CA GLN A 464 -17.84 -22.75 -4.87
C GLN A 464 -17.91 -22.04 -3.50
N ALA A 465 -17.51 -20.76 -3.45
CA ALA A 465 -17.59 -19.95 -2.25
C ALA A 465 -19.02 -19.78 -1.74
N LEU A 466 -19.97 -19.50 -2.64
CA LEU A 466 -21.39 -19.34 -2.31
C LEU A 466 -22.04 -20.68 -1.89
N ALA A 467 -21.65 -21.80 -2.51
CA ALA A 467 -22.16 -23.13 -2.20
C ALA A 467 -21.47 -23.79 -0.99
N MET A 468 -20.40 -23.20 -0.47
CA MET A 468 -19.62 -23.76 0.63
C MET A 468 -20.49 -23.94 1.88
N PRO A 469 -20.46 -25.13 2.53
CA PRO A 469 -21.15 -25.36 3.78
C PRO A 469 -20.69 -24.39 4.87
N ASP A 470 -21.59 -23.92 5.72
CA ASP A 470 -21.30 -22.90 6.72
C ASP A 470 -20.15 -23.32 7.68
N ALA A 471 -20.11 -24.59 8.09
CA ALA A 471 -19.05 -25.10 8.96
C ALA A 471 -17.66 -25.01 8.31
N GLU A 472 -17.55 -25.33 7.02
CA GLU A 472 -16.28 -25.25 6.28
C GLU A 472 -15.89 -23.77 6.04
N ARG A 473 -16.85 -22.90 5.69
CA ARG A 473 -16.63 -21.48 5.53
C ARG A 473 -16.10 -20.84 6.82
N GLN A 474 -16.71 -21.16 7.97
CA GLN A 474 -16.28 -20.69 9.29
C GLN A 474 -14.88 -21.18 9.65
N ARG A 475 -14.60 -22.48 9.40
CA ARG A 475 -13.28 -23.06 9.63
C ARG A 475 -12.19 -22.33 8.84
N ARG A 476 -12.40 -22.17 7.53
CA ARG A 476 -11.45 -21.46 6.64
C ARG A 476 -11.28 -20.00 7.05
N SER A 477 -12.37 -19.30 7.31
CA SER A 477 -12.33 -17.91 7.74
C SER A 477 -11.55 -17.72 9.03
N ALA A 478 -11.73 -18.62 10.00
CA ALA A 478 -10.97 -18.60 11.26
C ALA A 478 -9.48 -18.84 11.05
N ALA A 479 -9.12 -19.77 10.15
CA ALA A 479 -7.72 -20.02 9.80
C ALA A 479 -7.08 -18.82 9.10
N LEU A 480 -7.77 -18.21 8.12
CA LEU A 480 -7.34 -16.99 7.45
C LEU A 480 -7.15 -15.82 8.44
N ALA A 481 -8.08 -15.65 9.38
CA ALA A 481 -7.99 -14.61 10.40
C ALA A 481 -6.80 -14.82 11.35
N ALA A 482 -6.50 -16.06 11.71
CA ALA A 482 -5.34 -16.39 12.53
C ALA A 482 -4.02 -16.06 11.83
N VAL A 483 -3.91 -16.41 10.54
CA VAL A 483 -2.74 -16.07 9.71
C VAL A 483 -2.59 -14.56 9.54
N ALA A 484 -3.68 -13.84 9.25
CA ALA A 484 -3.66 -12.39 9.09
C ALA A 484 -3.21 -11.63 10.35
N ALA A 485 -3.50 -12.18 11.53
CA ALA A 485 -3.11 -11.61 12.82
C ALA A 485 -1.69 -12.00 13.28
N ALA A 486 -1.01 -12.92 12.58
CA ALA A 486 0.29 -13.44 13.01
C ALA A 486 1.43 -12.41 12.92
N ASP A 487 1.37 -11.53 11.90
CA ASP A 487 2.37 -10.50 11.64
C ASP A 487 1.76 -9.07 11.73
N PRO A 488 1.35 -8.63 12.94
CA PRO A 488 0.74 -7.29 13.10
C PRO A 488 1.74 -6.18 12.74
N PRO A 489 1.27 -4.95 12.46
CA PRO A 489 2.11 -3.82 12.09
C PRO A 489 3.30 -3.57 13.01
N ALA A 490 3.14 -3.81 14.31
CA ALA A 490 4.22 -3.71 15.29
C ALA A 490 5.38 -4.69 15.03
N ARG A 491 5.05 -5.93 14.67
CA ARG A 491 6.05 -6.96 14.34
C ARG A 491 6.70 -6.68 12.98
N TRP A 492 5.90 -6.29 12.00
CA TRP A 492 6.38 -5.91 10.67
C TRP A 492 7.39 -4.75 10.72
N LEU A 493 7.07 -3.67 11.44
CA LEU A 493 7.97 -2.52 11.61
C LEU A 493 9.18 -2.88 12.47
N GLY A 494 8.96 -3.60 13.58
CA GLY A 494 10.00 -4.06 14.48
C GLY A 494 11.06 -4.91 13.78
N GLY A 495 10.64 -5.79 12.86
CA GLY A 495 11.54 -6.61 12.04
C GLY A 495 12.45 -5.77 11.15
N GLN A 496 11.90 -4.75 10.48
CA GLN A 496 12.69 -3.82 9.67
C GLN A 496 13.69 -3.02 10.52
N LEU A 497 13.24 -2.49 11.67
CA LEU A 497 14.12 -1.74 12.57
C LEU A 497 15.23 -2.63 13.17
N ALA A 498 14.95 -3.89 13.43
CA ALA A 498 15.95 -4.84 13.95
C ALA A 498 17.02 -5.20 12.90
N ALA A 499 16.64 -5.22 11.62
CA ALA A 499 17.56 -5.42 10.50
C ALA A 499 18.51 -4.23 10.28
N LEU A 500 18.12 -3.03 10.71
CA LEU A 500 18.96 -1.82 10.65
C LEU A 500 19.88 -1.79 11.86
N ARG A 501 21.09 -2.33 11.69
CA ARG A 501 22.14 -2.19 12.70
C ARG A 501 22.60 -0.74 12.78
N SER A 502 22.67 -0.24 13.97
CA SER A 502 23.38 1.01 14.30
C SER A 502 24.83 0.71 14.57
#